data_7768b170ed62d1e37701fd686d03239d
#
_entry.id   7768b170ed62d1e37701fd686d03239d
#
_cell.length_a   1.000
_cell.length_b   1.000
_cell.length_c   1.000
_cell.angle_alpha   90.00
_cell.angle_beta   90.00
_cell.angle_gamma   90.00
#
_symmetry.space_group_name_H-M   'P 1'
#
loop_
_entity.id
_entity.type
_entity.pdbx_description
1 polymer ?
#
loop_
_entity_poly.entity_id
_entity_poly.type
_entity_poly.pdbx_seq_one_letter_code
_entity_poly.pdbx_strand_id
1 'polypeptide(L)'
;AVVTVTINSTGFSQTVNIPANTVDFSVIIPKSGVNDARIQSEGLSTKGIHIVSDVPIVVYAHQYGLFSSGATMLMPVETFGYRYYSINFTQVSNYPDAYSWFYVVASEDNTRLQITPSDSTEGGWEPNLTYTVNLNKGEIYNVFGKKSGTFTSKDMTGSKVVSVPGGDALCHPVAMFSGSSRITICSGDGGEILQQQIFPAQAWGTRYLTHHTLNNTNTNITSTFRNYYRVCVQDPATIVKRNGVA
;
A
#
# COMPACT_ATOMS: atom_id res chain seq x y z
N ALA A 1 14.07 11.21 19.96
CA ALA A 1 13.57 9.84 19.78
C ALA A 1 14.72 8.87 19.51
N VAL A 2 14.71 7.73 20.16
CA VAL A 2 15.55 6.58 19.79
C VAL A 2 14.68 5.64 18.97
N VAL A 3 15.01 5.47 17.69
CA VAL A 3 14.22 4.69 16.73
C VAL A 3 15.00 3.47 16.32
N THR A 4 14.39 2.30 16.43
CA THR A 4 14.97 1.03 15.97
C THR A 4 14.14 0.47 14.83
N VAL A 5 14.80 0.13 13.73
CA VAL A 5 14.20 -0.49 12.53
C VAL A 5 14.77 -1.90 12.38
N THR A 6 13.89 -2.87 12.27
CA THR A 6 14.25 -4.28 12.07
C THR A 6 13.51 -4.84 10.86
N ILE A 7 14.07 -5.87 10.24
CA ILE A 7 13.38 -6.67 9.21
C ILE A 7 13.16 -8.06 9.80
N ASN A 8 11.89 -8.47 9.86
CA ASN A 8 11.52 -9.77 10.39
C ASN A 8 12.23 -10.91 9.65
N SER A 9 12.53 -11.99 10.35
CA SER A 9 13.24 -13.18 9.83
C SER A 9 14.60 -12.89 9.18
N THR A 10 15.24 -11.77 9.57
CA THR A 10 16.60 -11.42 9.13
C THR A 10 17.43 -10.96 10.32
N GLY A 11 18.73 -10.76 10.11
CA GLY A 11 19.62 -10.14 11.10
C GLY A 11 19.68 -8.62 11.02
N PHE A 12 18.84 -7.98 10.19
CA PHE A 12 18.89 -6.52 10.03
C PHE A 12 18.29 -5.82 11.26
N SER A 13 19.08 -4.95 11.86
CA SER A 13 18.66 -4.03 12.92
C SER A 13 19.48 -2.76 12.84
N GLN A 14 18.83 -1.61 12.78
CA GLN A 14 19.46 -0.31 12.79
C GLN A 14 18.77 0.59 13.80
N THR A 15 19.56 1.21 14.69
CA THR A 15 19.06 2.18 15.66
C THR A 15 19.63 3.55 15.36
N VAL A 16 18.78 4.57 15.35
CA VAL A 16 19.13 5.98 15.14
C VAL A 16 18.58 6.85 16.26
N ASN A 17 19.31 7.92 16.57
CA ASN A 17 18.86 8.93 17.53
C ASN A 17 18.45 10.19 16.77
N ILE A 18 17.17 10.56 16.86
CA ILE A 18 16.58 11.69 16.13
C ILE A 18 16.32 12.82 17.11
N PRO A 19 17.06 13.94 17.05
CA PRO A 19 16.80 15.12 17.86
C PRO A 19 15.41 15.72 17.59
N ALA A 20 14.89 16.46 18.56
CA ALA A 20 13.62 17.16 18.39
C ALA A 20 13.67 18.16 17.21
N ASN A 21 12.57 18.28 16.47
CA ASN A 21 12.43 19.17 15.31
C ASN A 21 13.40 18.86 14.15
N THR A 22 13.89 17.63 14.06
CA THR A 22 14.74 17.17 12.94
C THR A 22 14.12 15.98 12.22
N VAL A 23 14.66 15.67 11.06
CA VAL A 23 14.33 14.49 10.27
C VAL A 23 15.60 13.68 10.05
N ASP A 24 15.51 12.37 10.26
CA ASP A 24 16.55 11.42 9.88
C ASP A 24 16.10 10.61 8.66
N PHE A 25 16.99 10.41 7.71
CA PHE A 25 16.79 9.60 6.50
C PHE A 25 17.97 8.66 6.24
N SER A 26 18.73 8.33 7.29
CA SER A 26 19.90 7.46 7.19
C SER A 26 19.54 5.97 7.15
N VAL A 27 18.30 5.60 7.56
CA VAL A 27 17.87 4.21 7.54
C VAL A 27 17.52 3.80 6.12
N ILE A 28 18.38 2.97 5.53
CA ILE A 28 18.20 2.43 4.19
C ILE A 28 17.87 0.95 4.29
N ILE A 29 16.69 0.58 3.83
CA ILE A 29 16.26 -0.83 3.78
C ILE A 29 17.06 -1.56 2.70
N PRO A 30 17.73 -2.67 3.04
CA PRO A 30 18.53 -3.43 2.08
C PRO A 30 17.70 -3.96 0.91
N LYS A 31 18.28 -3.90 -0.29
CA LYS A 31 17.71 -4.39 -1.55
C LYS A 31 18.56 -5.52 -2.18
N SER A 32 19.33 -6.22 -1.37
CA SER A 32 20.14 -7.37 -1.81
C SER A 32 20.58 -8.20 -0.61
N GLY A 33 21.02 -9.43 -0.87
CA GLY A 33 21.50 -10.35 0.14
C GLY A 33 20.39 -10.89 1.05
N VAL A 34 20.80 -11.42 2.20
CA VAL A 34 19.89 -12.09 3.16
C VAL A 34 18.87 -11.13 3.79
N ASN A 35 19.22 -9.86 3.84
CA ASN A 35 18.37 -8.80 4.40
C ASN A 35 17.49 -8.08 3.34
N ASP A 36 17.45 -8.57 2.11
CA ASP A 36 16.60 -7.98 1.05
C ASP A 36 15.12 -8.07 1.44
N ALA A 37 14.50 -6.92 1.72
CA ALA A 37 13.11 -6.83 2.13
C ALA A 37 12.13 -6.59 0.96
N ARG A 38 12.62 -6.56 -0.28
CA ARG A 38 11.73 -6.37 -1.43
C ARG A 38 10.75 -7.53 -1.59
N ILE A 39 9.52 -7.21 -1.88
CA ILE A 39 8.50 -8.18 -2.27
C ILE A 39 8.64 -8.40 -3.78
N GLN A 40 9.10 -9.59 -4.17
CA GLN A 40 9.42 -9.92 -5.57
C GLN A 40 8.44 -10.93 -6.19
N SER A 41 7.56 -11.50 -5.39
CA SER A 41 6.58 -12.50 -5.84
C SER A 41 5.28 -12.35 -5.09
N GLU A 42 4.20 -12.87 -5.66
CA GLU A 42 2.94 -13.04 -4.95
C GLU A 42 3.07 -14.12 -3.87
N GLY A 43 2.31 -13.98 -2.79
CA GLY A 43 2.22 -14.93 -1.69
C GLY A 43 2.84 -14.45 -0.38
N LEU A 44 3.22 -15.41 0.45
CA LEU A 44 3.76 -15.18 1.78
C LEU A 44 5.19 -14.64 1.73
N SER A 45 5.45 -13.60 2.51
CA SER A 45 6.79 -13.11 2.83
C SER A 45 6.93 -12.95 4.34
N THR A 46 8.07 -13.35 4.88
CA THR A 46 8.36 -13.23 6.32
C THR A 46 9.18 -11.98 6.65
N LYS A 47 9.37 -11.07 5.71
CA LYS A 47 10.29 -9.94 5.81
C LYS A 47 9.56 -8.61 6.06
N GLY A 48 8.61 -8.58 6.98
CA GLY A 48 7.98 -7.34 7.44
C GLY A 48 9.00 -6.41 8.11
N ILE A 49 8.82 -5.11 7.88
CA ILE A 49 9.66 -4.08 8.49
C ILE A 49 8.96 -3.58 9.74
N HIS A 50 9.65 -3.61 10.87
CA HIS A 50 9.16 -3.15 12.15
C HIS A 50 9.96 -1.93 12.61
N ILE A 51 9.25 -0.85 12.97
CA ILE A 51 9.82 0.42 13.41
C ILE A 51 9.27 0.71 14.81
N VAL A 52 10.16 0.88 15.77
CA VAL A 52 9.82 1.16 17.18
C VAL A 52 10.54 2.40 17.64
N SER A 53 9.89 3.20 18.47
CA SER A 53 10.43 4.41 19.06
C SER A 53 10.08 4.51 20.54
N ASP A 54 10.92 5.14 21.32
CA ASP A 54 10.73 5.44 22.75
C ASP A 54 9.70 6.57 22.99
N VAL A 55 9.46 7.40 21.98
CA VAL A 55 8.45 8.49 22.02
C VAL A 55 7.70 8.54 20.68
N PRO A 56 6.53 9.19 20.60
CA PRO A 56 5.77 9.32 19.37
C PRO A 56 6.59 9.96 18.24
N ILE A 57 6.53 9.36 17.06
CA ILE A 57 7.19 9.81 15.83
C ILE A 57 6.23 9.77 14.65
N VAL A 58 6.58 10.46 13.58
CA VAL A 58 5.95 10.34 12.26
C VAL A 58 6.93 9.65 11.32
N VAL A 59 6.45 8.69 10.56
CA VAL A 59 7.29 7.90 9.65
C VAL A 59 6.76 7.99 8.22
N TYR A 60 7.67 8.24 7.28
CA TYR A 60 7.41 8.17 5.85
C TYR A 60 8.29 7.09 5.22
N ALA A 61 7.68 6.20 4.47
CA ALA A 61 8.39 5.25 3.62
C ALA A 61 8.55 5.84 2.22
N HIS A 62 9.80 5.98 1.78
CA HIS A 62 10.15 6.44 0.44
C HIS A 62 10.67 5.27 -0.38
N GLN A 63 10.13 5.11 -1.59
CA GLN A 63 10.66 4.23 -2.61
C GLN A 63 11.11 5.07 -3.80
N TYR A 64 12.31 4.86 -4.27
CA TYR A 64 12.83 5.57 -5.42
C TYR A 64 13.70 4.66 -6.30
N GLY A 65 13.63 4.89 -7.58
CA GLY A 65 14.46 4.27 -8.59
C GLY A 65 15.02 5.33 -9.53
N LEU A 66 15.65 4.90 -10.62
CA LEU A 66 16.32 5.82 -11.54
C LEU A 66 15.34 6.82 -12.22
N PHE A 67 14.07 6.41 -12.42
CA PHE A 67 13.08 7.20 -13.19
C PHE A 67 11.70 7.23 -12.53
N SER A 68 11.58 6.81 -11.29
CA SER A 68 10.29 6.80 -10.60
C SER A 68 10.49 6.86 -9.09
N SER A 69 9.57 7.51 -8.42
CA SER A 69 9.56 7.64 -6.96
C SER A 69 8.15 7.55 -6.41
N GLY A 70 8.05 7.20 -5.16
CA GLY A 70 6.80 7.18 -4.42
C GLY A 70 7.06 7.28 -2.93
N ALA A 71 6.10 7.82 -2.20
CA ALA A 71 6.16 7.89 -0.75
C ALA A 71 4.79 7.60 -0.14
N THR A 72 4.80 7.06 1.06
CA THR A 72 3.60 6.92 1.88
C THR A 72 3.92 7.24 3.32
N MET A 73 3.03 7.93 3.99
CA MET A 73 3.07 8.05 5.44
C MET A 73 2.67 6.70 6.06
N LEU A 74 3.44 6.23 7.03
CA LEU A 74 3.10 5.03 7.78
C LEU A 74 2.19 5.38 8.95
N MET A 75 1.09 4.67 9.04
CA MET A 75 0.17 4.79 10.16
C MET A 75 0.60 3.86 11.30
N PRO A 76 0.53 4.31 12.55
CA PRO A 76 0.90 3.50 13.71
C PRO A 76 -0.03 2.30 13.89
N VAL A 77 0.48 1.25 14.54
CA VAL A 77 -0.23 -0.04 14.72
C VAL A 77 -1.60 0.14 15.38
N GLU A 78 -1.74 1.12 16.27
CA GLU A 78 -2.98 1.45 16.97
C GLU A 78 -4.12 1.90 16.04
N THR A 79 -3.79 2.27 14.81
CA THR A 79 -4.77 2.67 13.78
C THR A 79 -5.15 1.55 12.83
N PHE A 80 -4.55 0.38 12.98
CA PHE A 80 -4.84 -0.78 12.14
C PHE A 80 -6.28 -1.25 12.32
N GLY A 81 -6.80 -1.92 11.31
CA GLY A 81 -8.19 -2.35 11.31
C GLY A 81 -8.38 -3.76 10.77
N TYR A 82 -9.64 -4.10 10.59
CA TYR A 82 -10.06 -5.48 10.28
C TYR A 82 -10.63 -5.64 8.88
N ARG A 83 -10.90 -4.53 8.17
CA ARG A 83 -11.48 -4.56 6.82
C ARG A 83 -10.89 -3.46 5.97
N TYR A 84 -10.49 -3.83 4.77
CA TYR A 84 -9.85 -2.94 3.81
C TYR A 84 -10.34 -3.19 2.39
N TYR A 85 -10.20 -2.17 1.55
CA TYR A 85 -10.38 -2.24 0.11
C TYR A 85 -9.19 -1.58 -0.57
N SER A 86 -8.61 -2.25 -1.55
CA SER A 86 -7.48 -1.70 -2.30
C SER A 86 -7.91 -0.55 -3.21
N ILE A 87 -7.06 0.44 -3.34
CA ILE A 87 -7.20 1.53 -4.31
C ILE A 87 -5.92 1.59 -5.12
N ASN A 88 -6.01 1.16 -6.35
CA ASN A 88 -4.89 1.03 -7.27
C ASN A 88 -5.12 1.90 -8.51
N PHE A 89 -4.34 1.68 -9.54
CA PHE A 89 -4.55 2.21 -10.87
C PHE A 89 -4.07 1.17 -11.89
N THR A 90 -4.61 1.24 -13.10
CA THR A 90 -4.16 0.37 -14.19
C THR A 90 -2.65 0.52 -14.35
N GLN A 91 -1.94 -0.59 -14.23
CA GLN A 91 -0.51 -0.63 -14.38
C GLN A 91 -0.13 -0.39 -15.84
N VAL A 92 0.74 0.56 -16.07
CA VAL A 92 1.37 0.83 -17.37
C VAL A 92 2.85 1.09 -17.13
N SER A 93 3.72 0.32 -17.76
CA SER A 93 5.16 0.44 -17.57
C SER A 93 5.93 0.09 -18.83
N ASN A 94 7.16 0.53 -18.92
CA ASN A 94 8.15 0.04 -19.86
C ASN A 94 9.04 -1.08 -19.27
N TYR A 95 8.69 -1.60 -18.09
CA TYR A 95 9.34 -2.74 -17.43
C TYR A 95 8.37 -3.91 -17.33
N PRO A 96 8.79 -5.14 -17.72
CA PRO A 96 7.89 -6.30 -17.76
C PRO A 96 7.44 -6.81 -16.39
N ASP A 97 8.16 -6.47 -15.31
CA ASP A 97 7.87 -6.97 -13.95
C ASP A 97 7.19 -5.92 -13.08
N ALA A 98 6.32 -5.13 -13.68
CA ALA A 98 5.53 -4.12 -13.01
C ALA A 98 4.06 -4.59 -12.86
N TYR A 99 3.48 -4.37 -11.68
CA TYR A 99 2.15 -4.85 -11.31
C TYR A 99 1.30 -3.77 -10.64
N SER A 100 0.00 -3.87 -10.75
CA SER A 100 -0.93 -3.36 -9.75
C SER A 100 -0.94 -4.36 -8.60
N TRP A 101 -0.82 -3.90 -7.35
CA TRP A 101 -0.54 -4.76 -6.21
C TRP A 101 -1.18 -4.24 -4.93
N PHE A 102 -1.41 -5.15 -4.01
CA PHE A 102 -1.60 -4.83 -2.60
C PHE A 102 -0.92 -5.88 -1.73
N TYR A 103 -0.57 -5.49 -0.52
CA TYR A 103 -0.10 -6.42 0.47
C TYR A 103 -0.65 -6.09 1.85
N VAL A 104 -0.71 -7.12 2.69
CA VAL A 104 -1.18 -7.04 4.06
C VAL A 104 -0.08 -7.44 5.00
N VAL A 105 0.09 -6.70 6.10
CA VAL A 105 1.07 -6.97 7.15
C VAL A 105 0.34 -7.33 8.42
N ALA A 106 0.66 -8.49 9.00
CA ALA A 106 0.11 -8.91 10.29
C ALA A 106 0.88 -8.25 11.45
N SER A 107 0.14 -7.66 12.39
CA SER A 107 0.71 -7.09 13.63
C SER A 107 0.79 -8.12 14.77
N GLU A 108 0.08 -9.22 14.65
CA GLU A 108 -0.06 -10.28 15.68
C GLU A 108 0.02 -11.67 15.07
N ASP A 109 0.37 -12.66 15.92
CA ASP A 109 0.33 -14.08 15.54
C ASP A 109 -1.14 -14.54 15.34
N ASN A 110 -1.32 -15.70 14.74
CA ASN A 110 -2.64 -16.30 14.47
C ASN A 110 -3.59 -15.40 13.65
N THR A 111 -3.07 -14.40 12.94
CA THR A 111 -3.85 -13.53 12.06
C THR A 111 -4.41 -14.32 10.88
N ARG A 112 -5.74 -14.44 10.80
CA ARG A 112 -6.43 -15.11 9.71
C ARG A 112 -7.18 -14.10 8.85
N LEU A 113 -6.94 -14.16 7.55
CA LEU A 113 -7.50 -13.21 6.59
C LEU A 113 -8.34 -13.93 5.55
N GLN A 114 -9.42 -13.29 5.15
CA GLN A 114 -10.15 -13.57 3.93
C GLN A 114 -9.85 -12.48 2.90
N ILE A 115 -9.31 -12.86 1.76
CA ILE A 115 -8.94 -11.99 0.65
C ILE A 115 -9.81 -12.31 -0.55
N THR A 116 -10.51 -11.31 -1.08
CA THR A 116 -11.34 -11.43 -2.27
C THR A 116 -10.79 -10.48 -3.33
N PRO A 117 -10.01 -10.96 -4.31
CA PRO A 117 -9.46 -10.13 -5.37
C PRO A 117 -10.56 -9.63 -6.30
N SER A 118 -10.44 -8.40 -6.79
CA SER A 118 -11.37 -7.79 -7.74
C SER A 118 -11.15 -8.24 -9.18
N ASP A 119 -9.96 -8.73 -9.49
CA ASP A 119 -9.58 -9.29 -10.80
C ASP A 119 -8.63 -10.48 -10.58
N SER A 120 -8.28 -11.21 -11.64
CA SER A 120 -7.38 -12.35 -11.60
C SER A 120 -6.00 -11.92 -11.09
N THR A 121 -5.36 -12.80 -10.31
CA THR A 121 -4.03 -12.54 -9.75
C THR A 121 -2.95 -13.32 -10.49
N GLU A 122 -1.70 -12.89 -10.35
CA GLU A 122 -0.54 -13.58 -10.93
C GLU A 122 -0.37 -14.97 -10.30
N GLY A 123 -0.71 -15.14 -9.03
CA GLY A 123 -0.70 -16.41 -8.31
C GLY A 123 -1.87 -17.34 -8.66
N GLY A 124 -2.74 -16.95 -9.59
CA GLY A 124 -3.81 -17.80 -10.11
C GLY A 124 -5.12 -17.73 -9.30
N TRP A 125 -5.32 -16.72 -8.46
CA TRP A 125 -6.62 -16.50 -7.84
C TRP A 125 -7.60 -15.88 -8.83
N GLU A 126 -8.82 -16.39 -8.81
CA GLU A 126 -9.91 -15.91 -9.66
C GLU A 126 -10.64 -14.71 -9.03
N PRO A 127 -11.16 -13.79 -9.84
CA PRO A 127 -11.86 -12.60 -9.36
C PRO A 127 -13.11 -12.97 -8.55
N ASN A 128 -13.37 -12.18 -7.51
CA ASN A 128 -14.55 -12.30 -6.64
C ASN A 128 -14.67 -13.63 -5.85
N LEU A 129 -13.69 -14.52 -5.92
CA LEU A 129 -13.59 -15.67 -5.02
C LEU A 129 -12.81 -15.29 -3.76
N THR A 130 -13.20 -15.85 -2.63
CA THR A 130 -12.55 -15.55 -1.34
C THR A 130 -11.55 -16.65 -1.00
N TYR A 131 -10.33 -16.23 -0.74
CA TYR A 131 -9.22 -17.07 -0.34
C TYR A 131 -8.83 -16.79 1.12
N THR A 132 -8.47 -17.83 1.85
CA THR A 132 -8.06 -17.70 3.25
C THR A 132 -6.55 -17.85 3.36
N VAL A 133 -5.93 -16.90 4.07
CA VAL A 133 -4.50 -16.95 4.41
C VAL A 133 -4.32 -16.80 5.92
N ASN A 134 -3.28 -17.40 6.46
CA ASN A 134 -2.89 -17.26 7.86
C ASN A 134 -1.50 -16.64 7.92
N LEU A 135 -1.32 -15.69 8.82
CA LEU A 135 -0.09 -14.93 9.01
C LEU A 135 0.27 -14.91 10.49
N ASN A 136 1.56 -14.88 10.77
CA ASN A 136 2.10 -14.55 12.08
C ASN A 136 2.61 -13.11 12.08
N LYS A 137 2.88 -12.58 13.25
CA LYS A 137 3.40 -11.23 13.44
C LYS A 137 4.61 -10.93 12.57
N GLY A 138 4.55 -9.83 11.83
CA GLY A 138 5.60 -9.40 10.90
C GLY A 138 5.63 -10.16 9.58
N GLU A 139 4.69 -11.07 9.33
CA GLU A 139 4.52 -11.69 8.02
C GLU A 139 3.64 -10.82 7.12
N ILE A 140 3.86 -10.97 5.83
CA ILE A 140 3.20 -10.21 4.77
C ILE A 140 2.56 -11.20 3.80
N TYR A 141 1.35 -10.94 3.35
CA TYR A 141 0.80 -11.60 2.16
C TYR A 141 0.65 -10.58 1.04
N ASN A 142 1.29 -10.86 -0.09
CA ASN A 142 1.34 -9.98 -1.24
C ASN A 142 0.52 -10.55 -2.40
N VAL A 143 -0.25 -9.68 -3.07
CA VAL A 143 -1.10 -10.02 -4.22
C VAL A 143 -0.77 -9.11 -5.39
N PHE A 144 -0.51 -9.70 -6.55
CA PHE A 144 -0.27 -9.03 -7.81
C PHE A 144 -1.45 -9.21 -8.76
N GLY A 145 -1.87 -8.15 -9.44
CA GLY A 145 -2.79 -8.26 -10.57
C GLY A 145 -2.13 -9.01 -11.72
N LYS A 146 -2.83 -10.00 -12.29
CA LYS A 146 -2.34 -10.83 -13.39
C LYS A 146 -1.87 -9.96 -14.55
N LYS A 147 -0.77 -10.31 -15.18
CA LYS A 147 -0.31 -9.68 -16.41
C LYS A 147 -1.38 -9.78 -17.50
N SER A 148 -1.67 -8.67 -18.14
CA SER A 148 -2.59 -8.55 -19.28
C SER A 148 -1.88 -8.20 -20.58
N GLY A 149 -0.57 -8.00 -20.52
CA GLY A 149 0.34 -7.72 -21.62
C GLY A 149 1.77 -7.62 -21.09
N THR A 150 2.73 -7.35 -21.95
CA THR A 150 4.15 -7.24 -21.57
C THR A 150 4.39 -6.19 -20.48
N PHE A 151 3.67 -5.07 -20.55
CA PHE A 151 3.89 -3.89 -19.69
C PHE A 151 2.64 -3.49 -18.91
N THR A 152 1.64 -4.35 -18.84
CA THR A 152 0.36 -4.07 -18.19
C THR A 152 -0.06 -5.21 -17.29
N SER A 153 -0.76 -4.89 -16.21
CA SER A 153 -1.41 -5.87 -15.34
C SER A 153 -2.83 -5.44 -14.99
N LYS A 154 -3.62 -6.39 -14.50
CA LYS A 154 -4.98 -6.17 -14.02
C LYS A 154 -5.00 -5.18 -12.87
N ASP A 155 -6.00 -4.30 -12.86
CA ASP A 155 -6.20 -3.30 -11.80
C ASP A 155 -6.86 -3.95 -10.59
N MET A 156 -6.16 -3.97 -9.47
CA MET A 156 -6.63 -4.60 -8.23
C MET A 156 -7.53 -3.69 -7.38
N THR A 157 -7.97 -2.53 -7.91
CA THR A 157 -8.89 -1.63 -7.18
C THR A 157 -10.18 -2.35 -6.81
N GLY A 158 -10.57 -2.25 -5.54
CA GLY A 158 -11.78 -2.91 -5.02
C GLY A 158 -11.54 -4.30 -4.43
N SER A 159 -10.32 -4.83 -4.52
CA SER A 159 -9.99 -6.07 -3.80
C SER A 159 -10.21 -5.88 -2.30
N LYS A 160 -10.82 -6.87 -1.67
CA LYS A 160 -11.28 -6.80 -0.28
C LYS A 160 -10.43 -7.71 0.60
N VAL A 161 -10.04 -7.18 1.77
CA VAL A 161 -9.37 -7.93 2.83
C VAL A 161 -10.19 -7.82 4.10
N VAL A 162 -10.44 -8.94 4.76
CA VAL A 162 -11.15 -9.00 6.05
C VAL A 162 -10.37 -9.89 7.02
N SER A 163 -10.07 -9.37 8.20
CA SER A 163 -9.60 -10.20 9.31
C SER A 163 -10.78 -10.97 9.89
N VAL A 164 -10.61 -12.26 10.08
CA VAL A 164 -11.60 -13.18 10.63
C VAL A 164 -11.00 -13.94 11.81
N PRO A 165 -11.82 -14.58 12.67
CA PRO A 165 -11.29 -15.31 13.81
C PRO A 165 -10.21 -16.33 13.40
N GLY A 166 -9.04 -16.21 14.04
CA GLY A 166 -7.90 -17.11 13.87
C GLY A 166 -7.99 -18.38 14.73
N GLY A 167 -6.85 -19.02 14.96
CA GLY A 167 -6.74 -20.22 15.81
C GLY A 167 -7.04 -19.97 17.29
N ASP A 168 -6.91 -18.73 17.74
CA ASP A 168 -7.25 -18.23 19.08
C ASP A 168 -8.67 -17.69 19.20
N ALA A 169 -9.49 -17.85 18.15
CA ALA A 169 -10.86 -17.34 18.03
C ALA A 169 -10.98 -15.80 18.03
N LEU A 170 -9.88 -15.07 17.84
CA LEU A 170 -9.84 -13.60 17.77
C LEU A 170 -9.62 -13.11 16.32
N CYS A 171 -10.13 -11.93 16.04
CA CYS A 171 -9.76 -11.18 14.84
C CYS A 171 -8.59 -10.24 15.18
N HIS A 172 -7.52 -10.30 14.40
CA HIS A 172 -6.35 -9.47 14.62
C HIS A 172 -6.31 -8.30 13.61
N PRO A 173 -5.99 -7.07 14.07
CA PRO A 173 -5.88 -5.93 13.16
C PRO A 173 -4.64 -6.08 12.28
N VAL A 174 -4.73 -5.55 11.06
CA VAL A 174 -3.66 -5.61 10.07
C VAL A 174 -3.43 -4.24 9.43
N ALA A 175 -2.27 -4.04 8.83
CA ALA A 175 -2.06 -2.95 7.88
C ALA A 175 -2.27 -3.46 6.46
N MET A 176 -2.83 -2.60 5.59
CA MET A 176 -2.89 -2.85 4.16
C MET A 176 -2.20 -1.72 3.40
N PHE A 177 -1.42 -2.09 2.41
CA PHE A 177 -0.83 -1.18 1.44
C PHE A 177 -1.31 -1.55 0.05
N SER A 178 -1.58 -0.56 -0.79
CA SER A 178 -1.90 -0.80 -2.18
C SER A 178 -1.25 0.21 -3.11
N GLY A 179 -1.12 -0.16 -4.36
CA GLY A 179 -0.50 0.68 -5.34
C GLY A 179 -0.32 0.02 -6.70
N SER A 180 0.48 0.67 -7.52
CA SER A 180 0.90 0.16 -8.83
C SER A 180 2.36 0.53 -9.03
N SER A 181 3.14 -0.40 -9.55
CA SER A 181 4.59 -0.21 -9.71
C SER A 181 4.94 0.96 -10.61
N ARG A 182 4.10 1.23 -11.60
CA ARG A 182 4.19 2.44 -12.42
C ARG A 182 2.85 2.74 -13.07
N ILE A 183 2.43 3.99 -13.00
CA ILE A 183 1.21 4.47 -13.63
C ILE A 183 1.49 5.71 -14.47
N THR A 184 0.68 5.90 -15.52
CA THR A 184 0.59 7.14 -16.28
C THR A 184 -0.87 7.56 -16.32
N ILE A 185 -1.21 8.67 -15.67
CA ILE A 185 -2.60 9.12 -15.55
C ILE A 185 -3.00 10.04 -16.72
N CYS A 186 -2.05 10.76 -17.30
CA CYS A 186 -2.26 11.63 -18.44
C CYS A 186 -1.48 11.12 -19.65
N SER A 187 -1.89 11.51 -20.85
CA SER A 187 -1.09 11.28 -22.06
C SER A 187 0.25 12.01 -21.91
N GLY A 188 1.33 11.28 -21.77
CA GLY A 188 2.68 11.81 -21.61
C GLY A 188 3.67 10.72 -21.30
N ASP A 189 4.96 11.01 -21.40
CA ASP A 189 6.04 10.02 -21.24
C ASP A 189 6.43 9.77 -19.78
N GLY A 190 5.84 10.49 -18.83
CA GLY A 190 6.08 10.35 -17.40
C GLY A 190 5.26 9.23 -16.77
N GLY A 191 5.87 8.48 -15.87
CA GLY A 191 5.16 7.50 -15.05
C GLY A 191 5.80 7.38 -13.68
N GLU A 192 4.98 7.30 -12.64
CA GLU A 192 5.42 7.28 -11.25
C GLU A 192 4.85 6.07 -10.50
N ILE A 193 5.47 5.75 -9.37
CA ILE A 193 4.98 4.73 -8.45
C ILE A 193 3.75 5.28 -7.73
N LEU A 194 2.67 4.52 -7.73
CA LEU A 194 1.55 4.74 -6.82
C LEU A 194 1.72 3.81 -5.63
N GLN A 195 1.77 4.35 -4.43
CA GLN A 195 1.77 3.55 -3.20
C GLN A 195 1.12 4.33 -2.05
N GLN A 196 0.35 3.63 -1.25
CA GLN A 196 -0.31 4.19 -0.08
C GLN A 196 -0.56 3.10 0.97
N GLN A 197 -0.31 3.42 2.24
CA GLN A 197 -0.95 2.69 3.33
C GLN A 197 -2.42 3.06 3.37
N ILE A 198 -3.29 2.07 3.31
CA ILE A 198 -4.73 2.26 3.14
C ILE A 198 -5.40 2.41 4.51
N PHE A 199 -6.31 3.37 4.63
CA PHE A 199 -7.17 3.49 5.80
C PHE A 199 -8.13 2.31 5.88
N PRO A 200 -8.30 1.71 7.07
CA PRO A 200 -9.31 0.68 7.27
C PRO A 200 -10.72 1.26 7.07
N ALA A 201 -11.64 0.40 6.65
CA ALA A 201 -12.99 0.82 6.31
C ALA A 201 -13.75 1.49 7.46
N GLN A 202 -13.43 1.16 8.70
CA GLN A 202 -14.00 1.81 9.89
C GLN A 202 -13.55 3.26 10.10
N ALA A 203 -12.47 3.68 9.44
CA ALA A 203 -11.98 5.06 9.47
C ALA A 203 -12.50 5.92 8.30
N TRP A 204 -13.36 5.36 7.44
CA TRP A 204 -13.91 6.10 6.31
C TRP A 204 -14.95 7.12 6.77
N GLY A 205 -14.95 8.27 6.11
CA GLY A 205 -15.89 9.35 6.36
C GLY A 205 -16.91 9.52 5.22
N THR A 206 -17.90 10.34 5.48
CA THR A 206 -18.95 10.71 4.49
C THR A 206 -18.73 12.07 3.85
N ARG A 207 -17.74 12.83 4.33
CA ARG A 207 -17.42 14.18 3.82
C ARG A 207 -15.93 14.36 3.74
N TYR A 208 -15.46 14.80 2.58
CA TYR A 208 -14.05 15.08 2.31
C TYR A 208 -13.92 16.47 1.70
N LEU A 209 -12.88 17.18 2.10
CA LEU A 209 -12.49 18.46 1.52
C LEU A 209 -11.12 18.29 0.87
N THR A 210 -10.99 18.79 -0.33
CA THR A 210 -9.74 18.75 -1.08
C THR A 210 -9.59 20.00 -1.93
N HIS A 211 -8.39 20.21 -2.44
CA HIS A 211 -8.05 21.31 -3.34
C HIS A 211 -7.13 20.81 -4.46
N HIS A 212 -7.05 21.56 -5.54
CA HIS A 212 -6.04 21.29 -6.56
C HIS A 212 -4.63 21.44 -6.00
N THR A 213 -3.77 20.46 -6.25
CA THR A 213 -2.35 20.60 -5.98
C THR A 213 -1.74 21.57 -7.00
N LEU A 214 -0.86 22.46 -6.54
CA LEU A 214 -0.12 23.34 -7.42
C LEU A 214 0.78 22.52 -8.34
N ASN A 215 0.73 22.88 -9.62
CA ASN A 215 1.71 22.38 -10.57
C ASN A 215 3.02 23.16 -10.40
N ASN A 216 4.11 22.44 -10.27
CA ASN A 216 5.45 23.03 -10.12
C ASN A 216 6.11 23.40 -11.46
N THR A 217 5.50 23.12 -12.60
CA THR A 217 5.98 23.60 -13.89
C THR A 217 5.47 25.01 -14.11
N ASN A 218 6.30 25.93 -13.67
CA ASN A 218 6.22 27.36 -13.84
C ASN A 218 5.71 27.77 -15.25
N THR A 219 4.80 28.74 -15.28
CA THR A 219 4.57 29.72 -16.32
C THR A 219 3.28 29.65 -17.14
N ASN A 220 2.50 28.59 -17.16
CA ASN A 220 1.22 28.64 -17.87
C ASN A 220 0.08 28.09 -17.01
N ILE A 221 -0.60 28.98 -16.31
CA ILE A 221 -1.89 28.76 -15.62
C ILE A 221 -2.97 28.19 -16.55
N THR A 222 -2.71 28.21 -17.85
CA THR A 222 -3.58 27.67 -18.90
C THR A 222 -3.32 26.16 -19.19
N SER A 223 -2.27 25.56 -18.67
CA SER A 223 -2.07 24.13 -18.79
C SER A 223 -3.08 23.41 -17.88
N THR A 224 -3.94 22.65 -18.50
CA THR A 224 -5.08 21.94 -17.89
C THR A 224 -4.61 20.76 -17.05
N PHE A 225 -3.93 21.03 -15.93
CA PHE A 225 -3.66 19.96 -14.96
C PHE A 225 -4.97 19.52 -14.32
N ARG A 226 -5.23 18.22 -14.40
CA ARG A 226 -6.43 17.61 -13.85
C ARG A 226 -6.04 16.79 -12.64
N ASN A 227 -6.69 17.01 -11.51
CA ASN A 227 -6.62 16.10 -10.39
C ASN A 227 -7.64 14.97 -10.61
N TYR A 228 -7.16 13.74 -10.60
CA TYR A 228 -8.01 12.56 -10.70
C TYR A 228 -8.30 12.04 -9.29
N TYR A 229 -9.54 11.70 -9.05
CA TYR A 229 -10.00 11.12 -7.80
C TYR A 229 -10.55 9.73 -8.08
N ARG A 230 -10.17 8.76 -7.26
CA ARG A 230 -10.80 7.45 -7.20
C ARG A 230 -11.57 7.36 -5.89
N VAL A 231 -12.81 6.91 -5.97
CA VAL A 231 -13.68 6.75 -4.80
C VAL A 231 -14.06 5.28 -4.71
N CYS A 232 -13.81 4.69 -3.55
CA CYS A 232 -14.23 3.34 -3.24
C CYS A 232 -15.42 3.39 -2.28
N VAL A 233 -16.42 2.56 -2.49
CA VAL A 233 -17.60 2.45 -1.64
C VAL A 233 -17.76 1.00 -1.18
N GLN A 234 -18.29 0.80 0.03
CA GLN A 234 -18.60 -0.54 0.55
C GLN A 234 -20.01 -1.00 0.14
N ASP A 235 -20.95 -0.06 0.13
CA ASP A 235 -22.33 -0.31 -0.21
C ASP A 235 -22.57 0.14 -1.65
N PRO A 236 -22.99 -0.75 -2.56
CA PRO A 236 -23.28 -0.40 -3.95
C PRO A 236 -24.43 0.61 -4.09
N ALA A 237 -25.27 0.77 -3.06
CA ALA A 237 -26.31 1.80 -3.03
C ALA A 237 -25.75 3.20 -2.68
N THR A 238 -24.48 3.35 -2.38
CA THR A 238 -23.86 4.63 -2.05
C THR A 238 -23.91 5.59 -3.23
N ILE A 239 -24.46 6.80 -3.00
CA ILE A 239 -24.46 7.88 -3.98
C ILE A 239 -23.32 8.84 -3.68
N VAL A 240 -22.39 8.96 -4.61
CA VAL A 240 -21.29 9.92 -4.54
C VAL A 240 -21.72 11.23 -5.20
N LYS A 241 -21.64 12.34 -4.47
CA LYS A 241 -22.03 13.65 -5.00
C LYS A 241 -20.80 14.56 -5.13
N ARG A 242 -20.72 15.26 -6.26
CA ARG A 242 -19.78 16.36 -6.47
C ARG A 242 -20.53 17.68 -6.42
N ASN A 243 -20.18 18.58 -5.49
CA ASN A 243 -20.86 19.87 -5.28
C ASN A 243 -22.38 19.71 -5.10
N GLY A 244 -22.82 18.64 -4.43
CA GLY A 244 -24.24 18.36 -4.19
C GLY A 244 -24.99 17.68 -5.34
N VAL A 245 -24.35 17.47 -6.49
CA VAL A 245 -24.92 16.79 -7.66
C VAL A 245 -24.39 15.34 -7.72
N ALA A 246 -25.32 14.35 -7.91
CA ALA A 246 -24.98 12.94 -8.03
C ALA A 246 -24.41 12.61 -9.41
#